data_49031ec323e9fd1d325a939f5d434c25
#
_entry.id   49031ec323e9fd1d325a939f5d434c25
#
_cell.length_a   1.000
_cell.length_b   1.000
_cell.length_c   1.000
_cell.angle_alpha   90.00
_cell.angle_beta   90.00
_cell.angle_gamma   90.00
#
_symmetry.space_group_name_H-M   'P 1'
#
loop_
_entity.id
_entity.type
_entity.pdbx_description
1 polymer ?
#
loop_
_entity_poly.entity_id
_entity_poly.type
_entity_poly.pdbx_seq_one_letter_code
_entity_poly.pdbx_strand_id
1 'polypeptide(L)' 'MTEHEQMIDDIEDRESRLNDWEREFISSIKSRLDDDMNLTTRQEEILERIWNKATQRG' A
#
# COMPACT_ATOMS: atom_id res chain seq x y z
N MET A 1 14.69 -5.68 -1.52
CA MET A 1 13.33 -5.20 -1.19
C MET A 1 13.12 -3.85 -1.81
N THR A 2 12.00 -3.64 -2.48
CA THR A 2 11.70 -2.36 -3.12
C THR A 2 11.07 -1.39 -2.12
N GLU A 3 11.09 -0.11 -2.47
CA GLU A 3 10.46 0.93 -1.66
C GLU A 3 8.96 0.67 -1.51
N HIS A 4 8.30 0.20 -2.57
CA HIS A 4 6.87 -0.10 -2.53
C HIS A 4 6.57 -1.25 -1.58
N GLU A 5 7.40 -2.28 -1.55
CA GLU A 5 7.22 -3.40 -0.64
C GLU A 5 7.35 -2.94 0.81
N GLN A 6 8.29 -2.05 1.09
CA GLN A 6 8.48 -1.49 2.41
C GLN A 6 7.25 -0.68 2.84
N MET A 7 6.71 0.10 1.92
CA MET A 7 5.51 0.88 2.19
C MET A 7 4.32 -0.03 2.51
N ILE A 8 4.18 -1.11 1.77
CA ILE A 8 3.10 -2.07 2.00
C ILE A 8 3.24 -2.73 3.37
N ASP A 9 4.45 -3.12 3.75
CA ASP A 9 4.69 -3.68 5.07
C ASP A 9 4.29 -2.71 6.19
N ASP A 10 4.64 -1.45 6.05
CA ASP A 10 4.27 -0.42 7.02
C ASP A 10 2.74 -0.26 7.10
N ILE A 11 2.08 -0.32 5.96
CA ILE A 11 0.63 -0.20 5.91
C ILE A 11 -0.04 -1.41 6.56
N GLU A 12 0.45 -2.61 6.30
CA GLU A 12 -0.09 -3.83 6.88
C GLU A 12 0.03 -3.83 8.41
N ASP A 13 1.11 -3.29 8.93
CA ASP A 13 1.30 -3.15 10.38
C ASP A 13 0.24 -2.23 11.00
N ARG A 14 -0.38 -1.39 10.20
CA ARG A 14 -1.38 -0.43 10.63
C ARG A 14 -2.73 -0.68 9.99
N GLU A 15 -3.02 -1.94 9.71
CA GLU A 15 -4.23 -2.37 9.01
C GLU A 15 -5.52 -1.86 9.66
N SER A 16 -5.52 -1.72 10.97
CA SER A 16 -6.70 -1.24 11.68
C SER A 16 -7.11 0.18 11.31
N ARG A 17 -6.23 0.93 10.67
CA ARG A 17 -6.51 2.29 10.21
C ARG A 17 -7.11 2.34 8.81
N LEU A 18 -7.21 1.19 8.15
CA LEU A 18 -7.68 1.11 6.77
C LEU A 18 -9.15 0.70 6.72
N ASN A 19 -9.86 1.25 5.74
CA ASN A 19 -11.21 0.78 5.44
C ASN A 19 -11.13 -0.44 4.51
N ASP A 20 -12.30 -1.06 4.22
CA ASP A 20 -12.35 -2.27 3.40
C ASP A 20 -11.77 -2.05 2.01
N TRP A 21 -12.08 -0.90 1.40
CA TRP A 21 -11.58 -0.58 0.07
C TRP A 21 -10.05 -0.49 0.06
N GLU A 22 -9.50 0.15 1.07
CA GLU A 22 -8.05 0.32 1.17
C GLU A 22 -7.35 -1.02 1.36
N ARG A 23 -7.92 -1.89 2.18
CA ARG A 23 -7.38 -3.23 2.38
C ARG A 23 -7.36 -4.02 1.09
N GLU A 24 -8.45 -3.99 0.34
CA GLU A 24 -8.53 -4.67 -0.95
C GLU A 24 -7.51 -4.10 -1.94
N PHE A 25 -7.37 -2.79 -1.95
CA PHE A 25 -6.40 -2.14 -2.82
C PHE A 25 -4.98 -2.60 -2.50
N ILE A 26 -4.60 -2.60 -1.23
CA ILE A 26 -3.27 -3.02 -0.82
C ILE A 26 -3.03 -4.50 -1.17
N SER A 27 -4.02 -5.34 -0.99
CA SER A 27 -3.92 -6.75 -1.35
C SER A 27 -3.64 -6.92 -2.85
N SER A 28 -4.33 -6.15 -3.68
CA SER A 28 -4.15 -6.17 -5.14
C SER A 28 -2.74 -5.70 -5.51
N ILE A 29 -2.27 -4.62 -4.90
CA ILE A 29 -0.93 -4.08 -5.16
C ILE A 29 0.15 -5.08 -4.77
N LYS A 30 -0.01 -5.70 -3.62
CA LYS A 30 0.93 -6.71 -3.14
C LYS A 30 1.03 -7.88 -4.12
N SER A 31 -0.10 -8.33 -4.64
CA SER A 31 -0.14 -9.42 -5.61
C SER A 31 0.60 -9.05 -6.89
N ARG A 32 0.43 -7.81 -7.38
CA ARG A 32 1.14 -7.34 -8.56
C ARG A 32 2.64 -7.31 -8.34
N LEU A 33 3.09 -6.86 -7.19
CA LEU A 33 4.51 -6.82 -6.88
C LEU A 33 5.11 -8.22 -6.74
N ASP A 34 4.34 -9.16 -6.22
CA ASP A 34 4.76 -10.56 -6.14
C ASP A 34 4.97 -11.18 -7.52
N ASP A 35 4.21 -10.71 -8.51
CA ASP A 35 4.31 -11.16 -9.89
C ASP A 35 5.33 -10.34 -10.70
N ASP A 36 6.14 -9.54 -10.03
CA ASP A 36 7.14 -8.66 -10.65
C ASP A 36 6.55 -7.64 -11.62
N MET A 37 5.29 -7.27 -11.40
CA MET A 37 4.62 -6.26 -12.23
C MET A 37 4.81 -4.88 -11.62
N ASN A 38 5.05 -3.90 -12.50
CA ASN A 38 5.19 -2.52 -12.07
C ASN A 38 3.82 -1.91 -11.78
N LEU A 39 3.79 -0.98 -10.83
CA LEU A 39 2.58 -0.23 -10.54
C LEU A 39 2.39 0.88 -11.56
N THR A 40 1.13 1.20 -11.86
CA THR A 40 0.84 2.38 -12.68
C THR A 40 1.04 3.63 -11.83
N THR A 41 1.18 4.78 -12.51
CA THR A 41 1.32 6.06 -11.81
C THR A 41 0.16 6.29 -10.83
N ARG A 42 -1.05 5.97 -11.26
CA ARG A 42 -2.23 6.13 -10.41
C ARG A 42 -2.18 5.21 -9.18
N GLN A 43 -1.73 3.97 -9.39
CA GLN A 43 -1.59 3.04 -8.27
C GLN A 43 -0.55 3.53 -7.26
N GLU A 44 0.56 4.07 -7.75
CA GLU A 44 1.58 4.64 -6.89
C GLU A 44 1.05 5.82 -6.07
N GLU A 45 0.28 6.69 -6.70
CA GLU A 45 -0.31 7.84 -6.02
C GLU A 45 -1.25 7.40 -4.90
N ILE A 46 -2.09 6.41 -5.18
CA ILE A 46 -3.03 5.90 -4.19
C ILE A 46 -2.28 5.20 -3.05
N LEU A 47 -1.27 4.43 -3.40
CA LEU A 47 -0.44 3.75 -2.39
C LEU A 47 0.22 4.76 -1.45
N GLU A 48 0.79 5.83 -1.98
CA GLU A 48 1.39 6.88 -1.16
C GLU A 48 0.38 7.53 -0.25
N ARG A 49 -0.82 7.77 -0.75
CA ARG A 49 -1.89 8.38 0.04
C ARG A 49 -2.26 7.50 1.22
N ILE A 50 -2.43 6.21 0.97
CA ILE A 50 -2.77 5.24 2.01
C ILE A 50 -1.62 5.14 3.02
N TRP A 51 -0.39 5.08 2.53
CA TRP A 51 0.79 5.01 3.38
C TRP A 51 0.90 6.22 4.30
N ASN A 52 0.73 7.42 3.74
CA ASN A 52 0.76 8.65 4.54
C ASN A 52 -0.31 8.64 5.62
N LYS A 53 -1.51 8.23 5.26
CA LYS A 53 -2.62 8.14 6.21
C LYS A 53 -2.32 7.13 7.31
N ALA A 54 -1.82 5.96 6.95
CA ALA A 54 -1.57 4.89 7.91
C ALA A 54 -0.41 5.21 8.85
N THR A 55 0.60 5.93 8.37
CA THR A 55 1.78 6.27 9.17
C THR A 55 1.70 7.65 9.81
N GLN A 56 0.65 8.39 9.54
CA GLN A 56 0.47 9.73 10.09
C GLN A 56 0.35 9.69 11.61
N ARG A 57 1.12 10.57 12.25
CA ARG A 57 1.04 10.75 13.69
C ARG A 57 0.02 11.83 14.01
N GLY A 58 -0.89 11.51 14.90
CA GLY A 58 -1.79 12.55 15.24
C GLY A 58 -3.04 12.28 15.72
#